data_4edecda49211b2555a0169f5cfb1d412
#
_entry.id   4edecda49211b2555a0169f5cfb1d412
#
_cell.length_a   1.000
_cell.length_b   1.000
_cell.length_c   1.000
_cell.angle_alpha   90.00
_cell.angle_beta   90.00
_cell.angle_gamma   90.00
#
_symmetry.space_group_name_H-M   'P 1'
#
loop_
_entity.id
_entity.type
_entity.pdbx_description
1 polymer ?
#
loop_
_entity_poly.entity_id
_entity_poly.type
_entity_poly.pdbx_seq_one_letter_code
_entity_poly.pdbx_strand_id
1 'polypeptide(L)'
;AAMELMGMYIELNTILKETFGDTASRDFLIRRAKERGITPQPSTHAVLKAVSKPDTVDIKIGARFSLEDLNYEVLEKIRDGEYKVKCESLGVVGNKYFGPMIPIDYIQGLQNIEITELLIPGEDEEDTEIFRKRYFDSFDSKAYGGNVEDYLKKTNSIPGVGSTKVTPVWNGGGTVKLTILDSNFDKANETLIET
;
A
#
# COMPACT_ATOMS: atom_id res chain seq x y z
N ALA A 1 -1.43 51.16 3.75
CA ALA A 1 -0.03 51.09 3.29
C ALA A 1 0.82 50.12 4.13
N ALA A 2 1.02 50.34 5.48
CA ALA A 2 1.90 49.44 6.27
C ALA A 2 1.39 48.00 6.39
N MET A 3 0.09 47.79 6.61
CA MET A 3 -0.52 46.45 6.66
C MET A 3 -0.47 45.75 5.30
N GLU A 4 -0.65 46.44 4.22
CA GLU A 4 -0.54 45.91 2.84
C GLU A 4 0.89 45.45 2.54
N LEU A 5 1.90 46.28 2.90
CA LEU A 5 3.30 45.93 2.75
C LEU A 5 3.67 44.69 3.58
N MET A 6 3.13 44.59 4.79
CA MET A 6 3.31 43.40 5.63
C MET A 6 2.64 42.15 5.02
N GLY A 7 1.43 42.29 4.47
CA GLY A 7 0.76 41.23 3.73
C GLY A 7 1.58 40.76 2.52
N MET A 8 2.08 41.64 1.71
CA MET A 8 2.94 41.31 0.56
C MET A 8 4.24 40.63 0.98
N TYR A 9 4.83 41.05 2.09
CA TYR A 9 6.05 40.41 2.63
C TYR A 9 5.79 38.96 3.08
N ILE A 10 4.65 38.71 3.73
CA ILE A 10 4.23 37.37 4.14
C ILE A 10 4.00 36.48 2.89
N GLU A 11 3.32 37.00 1.87
CA GLU A 11 3.08 36.28 0.61
C GLU A 11 4.39 35.94 -0.10
N LEU A 12 5.33 36.90 -0.21
CA LEU A 12 6.65 36.66 -0.81
C LEU A 12 7.44 35.58 -0.03
N ASN A 13 7.39 35.60 1.28
CA ASN A 13 8.06 34.62 2.10
C ASN A 13 7.42 33.22 1.96
N THR A 14 6.09 33.16 1.81
CA THR A 14 5.38 31.92 1.51
C THR A 14 5.78 31.39 0.14
N ILE A 15 5.81 32.24 -0.90
CA ILE A 15 6.24 31.86 -2.25
C ILE A 15 7.66 31.29 -2.21
N LEU A 16 8.58 31.92 -1.48
CA LEU A 16 9.94 31.42 -1.35
C LEU A 16 9.98 30.03 -0.71
N LYS A 17 9.24 29.81 0.37
CA LYS A 17 9.16 28.49 1.03
C LYS A 17 8.58 27.42 0.12
N GLU A 18 7.52 27.75 -0.61
CA GLU A 18 6.84 26.79 -1.51
C GLU A 18 7.64 26.56 -2.82
N THR A 19 8.63 27.40 -3.11
CA THR A 19 9.48 27.27 -4.30
C THR A 19 10.47 26.11 -4.17
N PHE A 20 10.97 25.82 -2.99
CA PHE A 20 12.02 24.82 -2.81
C PHE A 20 11.45 23.53 -2.25
N GLY A 21 11.91 22.36 -2.77
CA GLY A 21 11.41 21.05 -2.40
C GLY A 21 11.64 20.66 -0.94
N ASP A 22 12.64 21.24 -0.29
CA ASP A 22 12.98 21.03 1.12
C ASP A 22 12.00 21.71 2.09
N THR A 23 11.40 22.83 1.65
CA THR A 23 10.51 23.65 2.48
C THR A 23 9.07 23.66 1.99
N ALA A 24 8.82 23.18 0.77
CA ALA A 24 7.49 23.17 0.16
C ALA A 24 6.50 22.35 0.97
N SER A 25 5.27 22.84 1.09
CA SER A 25 4.14 22.07 1.61
C SER A 25 3.83 20.87 0.69
N ARG A 26 3.03 19.91 1.18
CA ARG A 26 2.69 18.68 0.44
C ARG A 26 2.21 18.95 -0.98
N ASP A 27 1.29 19.88 -1.15
CA ASP A 27 0.67 20.18 -2.45
C ASP A 27 1.69 20.71 -3.47
N PHE A 28 2.55 21.61 -3.05
CA PHE A 28 3.59 22.17 -3.90
C PHE A 28 4.71 21.16 -4.17
N LEU A 29 5.07 20.35 -3.17
CA LEU A 29 6.03 19.26 -3.36
C LEU A 29 5.52 18.24 -4.39
N ILE A 30 4.24 17.88 -4.35
CA ILE A 30 3.61 16.98 -5.34
C ILE A 30 3.70 17.58 -6.75
N ARG A 31 3.42 18.88 -6.90
CA ARG A 31 3.52 19.55 -8.20
C ARG A 31 4.94 19.48 -8.77
N ARG A 32 5.95 19.73 -7.94
CA ARG A 32 7.36 19.64 -8.34
C ARG A 32 7.78 18.22 -8.67
N ALA A 33 7.36 17.24 -7.85
CA ALA A 33 7.68 15.85 -8.06
C ALA A 33 7.08 15.29 -9.36
N LYS A 34 5.89 15.77 -9.76
CA LYS A 34 5.26 15.43 -11.05
C LYS A 34 6.12 15.81 -12.26
N GLU A 35 6.90 16.89 -12.19
CA GLU A 35 7.84 17.27 -13.26
C GLU A 35 8.91 16.19 -13.50
N ARG A 36 9.15 15.36 -12.49
CA ARG A 36 10.05 14.20 -12.54
C ARG A 36 9.33 12.85 -12.72
N GLY A 37 8.02 12.88 -12.92
CA GLY A 37 7.20 11.67 -13.03
C GLY A 37 7.02 10.93 -11.71
N ILE A 38 7.16 11.63 -10.58
CA ILE A 38 7.01 11.05 -9.23
C ILE A 38 5.70 11.56 -8.62
N THR A 39 4.92 10.63 -8.05
CA THR A 39 3.69 10.92 -7.30
C THR A 39 3.75 10.24 -5.95
N PRO A 40 3.05 10.76 -4.92
CA PRO A 40 2.90 10.05 -3.65
C PRO A 40 2.30 8.66 -3.87
N GLN A 41 2.71 7.71 -3.05
CA GLN A 41 2.07 6.40 -3.01
C GLN A 41 0.69 6.57 -2.36
N PRO A 42 -0.39 6.12 -3.03
CA PRO A 42 -1.73 6.20 -2.46
C PRO A 42 -1.90 5.17 -1.35
N SER A 43 -2.88 5.42 -0.47
CA SER A 43 -3.33 4.42 0.48
C SER A 43 -3.87 3.17 -0.22
N THR A 44 -3.66 2.00 0.40
CA THR A 44 -4.09 0.71 -0.14
C THR A 44 -5.06 0.00 0.80
N HIS A 45 -5.76 -0.99 0.26
CA HIS A 45 -6.66 -1.83 1.05
C HIS A 45 -5.90 -3.01 1.64
N ALA A 46 -6.24 -3.41 2.86
CA ALA A 46 -5.81 -4.68 3.41
C ALA A 46 -6.51 -5.84 2.69
N VAL A 47 -5.75 -6.90 2.38
CA VAL A 47 -6.28 -8.18 1.90
C VAL A 47 -6.02 -9.24 2.95
N LEU A 48 -7.07 -9.94 3.36
CA LEU A 48 -7.05 -10.90 4.45
C LEU A 48 -7.62 -12.24 3.99
N LYS A 49 -7.28 -13.28 4.72
CA LYS A 49 -7.84 -14.61 4.54
C LYS A 49 -9.02 -14.79 5.49
N ALA A 50 -10.14 -15.20 4.92
CA ALA A 50 -11.34 -15.58 5.67
C ALA A 50 -11.62 -17.06 5.51
N VAL A 51 -12.08 -17.70 6.61
CA VAL A 51 -12.43 -19.12 6.65
C VAL A 51 -13.90 -19.26 7.05
N SER A 52 -14.69 -19.95 6.22
CA SER A 52 -16.11 -20.21 6.46
C SER A 52 -16.36 -21.58 7.07
N LYS A 53 -17.44 -21.67 7.82
CA LYS A 53 -18.00 -22.93 8.35
C LYS A 53 -19.50 -22.99 8.06
N PRO A 54 -20.01 -24.09 7.46
CA PRO A 54 -19.23 -25.19 6.89
C PRO A 54 -18.46 -24.76 5.62
N ASP A 55 -17.42 -25.51 5.29
CA ASP A 55 -16.55 -25.29 4.11
C ASP A 55 -17.27 -25.51 2.77
N THR A 56 -18.40 -26.25 2.82
CA THR A 56 -19.23 -26.55 1.65
C THR A 56 -20.10 -25.40 1.17
N VAL A 57 -20.19 -24.30 1.93
CA VAL A 57 -20.97 -23.12 1.53
C VAL A 57 -20.19 -22.31 0.50
N ASP A 58 -20.83 -22.10 -0.67
CA ASP A 58 -20.25 -21.28 -1.71
C ASP A 58 -20.63 -19.81 -1.51
N ILE A 59 -19.65 -19.01 -1.14
CA ILE A 59 -19.81 -17.56 -0.93
C ILE A 59 -19.46 -16.88 -2.25
N LYS A 60 -20.39 -16.06 -2.76
CA LYS A 60 -20.20 -15.35 -4.03
C LYS A 60 -19.11 -14.26 -3.87
N ILE A 61 -18.32 -14.07 -4.94
CA ILE A 61 -17.44 -12.92 -5.09
C ILE A 61 -18.28 -11.63 -5.01
N GLY A 62 -17.79 -10.65 -4.27
CA GLY A 62 -18.52 -9.41 -3.98
C GLY A 62 -19.45 -9.50 -2.75
N ALA A 63 -19.59 -10.67 -2.11
CA ALA A 63 -20.31 -10.77 -0.85
C ALA A 63 -19.62 -9.93 0.24
N ARG A 64 -20.43 -9.24 1.07
CA ARG A 64 -19.93 -8.27 2.03
C ARG A 64 -20.18 -8.75 3.46
N PHE A 65 -19.19 -8.48 4.30
CA PHE A 65 -19.19 -8.83 5.72
C PHE A 65 -18.77 -7.63 6.56
N SER A 66 -19.24 -7.60 7.80
CA SER A 66 -18.84 -6.59 8.78
C SER A 66 -18.08 -7.24 9.93
N LEU A 67 -17.02 -6.61 10.37
CA LEU A 67 -16.30 -6.93 11.61
C LEU A 67 -15.94 -5.61 12.29
N GLU A 68 -16.45 -5.44 13.52
CA GLU A 68 -16.38 -4.17 14.26
C GLU A 68 -16.98 -3.03 13.41
N ASP A 69 -16.22 -1.98 13.18
CA ASP A 69 -16.60 -0.79 12.40
C ASP A 69 -16.16 -0.84 10.94
N LEU A 70 -15.64 -1.99 10.47
CA LEU A 70 -15.11 -2.18 9.11
C LEU A 70 -15.94 -3.17 8.30
N ASN A 71 -15.98 -2.94 7.00
CA ASN A 71 -16.60 -3.83 6.03
C ASN A 71 -15.53 -4.49 5.16
N TYR A 72 -15.83 -5.73 4.76
CA TYR A 72 -14.95 -6.57 3.96
C TYR A 72 -15.74 -7.15 2.80
N GLU A 73 -15.14 -7.18 1.62
CA GLU A 73 -15.68 -7.72 0.38
C GLU A 73 -14.89 -8.95 -0.06
N VAL A 74 -15.58 -10.02 -0.44
CA VAL A 74 -14.93 -11.22 -0.99
C VAL A 74 -14.39 -10.94 -2.37
N LEU A 75 -13.07 -11.09 -2.55
CA LEU A 75 -12.39 -10.92 -3.84
C LEU A 75 -12.36 -12.21 -4.65
N GLU A 76 -11.96 -13.30 -4.01
CA GLU A 76 -11.81 -14.60 -4.67
C GLU A 76 -11.92 -15.76 -3.68
N LYS A 77 -12.20 -16.94 -4.21
CA LYS A 77 -12.17 -18.20 -3.47
C LYS A 77 -10.80 -18.84 -3.65
N ILE A 78 -10.08 -19.09 -2.56
CA ILE A 78 -8.77 -19.77 -2.58
C ILE A 78 -9.00 -21.28 -2.75
N ARG A 79 -9.87 -21.83 -1.91
CA ARG A 79 -10.33 -23.23 -1.92
C ARG A 79 -11.64 -23.34 -1.16
N ASP A 80 -12.21 -24.56 -1.06
CA ASP A 80 -13.45 -24.77 -0.31
C ASP A 80 -13.28 -24.27 1.14
N GLY A 81 -14.21 -23.38 1.53
CA GLY A 81 -14.21 -22.73 2.84
C GLY A 81 -13.17 -21.62 3.05
N GLU A 82 -12.29 -21.33 2.11
CA GLU A 82 -11.28 -20.27 2.26
C GLU A 82 -11.41 -19.21 1.16
N TYR A 83 -11.39 -17.96 1.56
CA TYR A 83 -11.60 -16.80 0.70
C TYR A 83 -10.58 -15.69 0.96
N LYS A 84 -10.19 -14.96 -0.08
CA LYS A 84 -9.55 -13.66 0.07
C LYS A 84 -10.63 -12.59 0.23
N VAL A 85 -10.50 -11.78 1.25
CA VAL A 85 -11.38 -10.65 1.51
C VAL A 85 -10.57 -9.36 1.56
N LYS A 86 -11.13 -8.30 1.02
CA LYS A 86 -10.53 -6.96 1.00
C LYS A 86 -11.29 -6.08 2.00
N CYS A 87 -10.57 -5.40 2.87
CA CYS A 87 -11.15 -4.33 3.66
C CYS A 87 -11.61 -3.19 2.75
N GLU A 88 -12.86 -2.71 2.87
CA GLU A 88 -13.36 -1.60 2.07
C GLU A 88 -12.72 -0.26 2.47
N SER A 89 -12.24 -0.15 3.71
CA SER A 89 -11.51 1.02 4.17
C SER A 89 -10.05 0.95 3.72
N LEU A 90 -9.52 2.10 3.31
CA LEU A 90 -8.12 2.27 2.95
C LEU A 90 -7.27 2.45 4.21
N GLY A 91 -5.98 2.11 4.09
CA GLY A 91 -4.98 2.36 5.11
C GLY A 91 -4.78 1.21 6.08
N VAL A 92 -3.91 1.46 7.05
CA VAL A 92 -3.52 0.49 8.09
C VAL A 92 -4.66 0.06 9.00
N VAL A 93 -5.78 0.76 8.97
CA VAL A 93 -6.97 0.41 9.77
C VAL A 93 -7.48 -1.00 9.44
N GLY A 94 -7.38 -1.43 8.18
CA GLY A 94 -7.79 -2.74 7.72
C GLY A 94 -6.95 -3.91 8.25
N ASN A 95 -5.79 -3.63 8.85
CA ASN A 95 -4.88 -4.64 9.38
C ASN A 95 -5.19 -5.07 10.82
N LYS A 96 -6.13 -4.38 11.48
CA LYS A 96 -6.28 -4.46 12.95
C LYS A 96 -7.13 -5.63 13.45
N TYR A 97 -8.16 -6.00 12.70
CA TYR A 97 -9.21 -6.87 13.23
C TYR A 97 -9.13 -8.27 12.65
N PHE A 98 -9.20 -9.24 13.55
CA PHE A 98 -9.28 -10.67 13.25
C PHE A 98 -10.43 -11.28 14.05
N GLY A 99 -11.06 -12.32 13.52
CA GLY A 99 -12.14 -13.02 14.19
C GLY A 99 -13.41 -13.12 13.37
N PRO A 100 -14.56 -13.45 14.03
CA PRO A 100 -15.80 -13.73 13.34
C PRO A 100 -16.40 -12.48 12.70
N MET A 101 -16.82 -12.62 11.42
CA MET A 101 -17.51 -11.59 10.67
C MET A 101 -19.01 -11.85 10.61
N ILE A 102 -19.79 -10.79 10.48
CA ILE A 102 -21.24 -10.83 10.29
C ILE A 102 -21.55 -10.57 8.82
N PRO A 103 -22.28 -11.47 8.11
CA PRO A 103 -22.69 -11.21 6.75
C PRO A 103 -23.67 -10.03 6.69
N ILE A 104 -23.44 -9.09 5.76
CA ILE A 104 -24.35 -7.95 5.54
C ILE A 104 -25.62 -8.43 4.84
N ASP A 105 -25.45 -9.32 3.87
CA ASP A 105 -26.57 -9.99 3.21
C ASP A 105 -26.67 -11.45 3.67
N TYR A 106 -27.90 -11.98 3.76
CA TYR A 106 -28.11 -13.36 4.17
C TYR A 106 -27.49 -14.35 3.18
N ILE A 107 -26.66 -15.27 3.71
CA ILE A 107 -26.04 -16.36 2.94
C ILE A 107 -26.57 -17.69 3.45
N GLN A 108 -27.29 -18.40 2.59
CA GLN A 108 -27.93 -19.67 2.96
C GLN A 108 -26.88 -20.72 3.31
N GLY A 109 -27.04 -21.32 4.51
CA GLY A 109 -26.17 -22.39 5.00
C GLY A 109 -24.88 -21.93 5.69
N LEU A 110 -24.55 -20.65 5.65
CA LEU A 110 -23.40 -20.11 6.36
C LEU A 110 -23.68 -20.07 7.88
N GLN A 111 -22.84 -20.72 8.65
CA GLN A 111 -22.91 -20.72 10.12
C GLN A 111 -21.95 -19.70 10.73
N ASN A 112 -20.72 -19.66 10.21
CA ASN A 112 -19.68 -18.73 10.65
C ASN A 112 -18.70 -18.45 9.51
N ILE A 113 -18.10 -17.26 9.55
CA ILE A 113 -16.95 -16.89 8.73
C ILE A 113 -16.04 -16.00 9.57
N GLU A 114 -14.76 -16.25 9.56
CA GLU A 114 -13.80 -15.52 10.39
C GLU A 114 -12.55 -15.15 9.61
N ILE A 115 -12.01 -13.95 9.89
CA ILE A 115 -10.70 -13.54 9.40
C ILE A 115 -9.62 -14.22 10.25
N THR A 116 -8.71 -14.92 9.59
CA THR A 116 -7.66 -15.72 10.27
C THR A 116 -6.26 -15.19 10.03
N GLU A 117 -6.00 -14.54 8.89
CA GLU A 117 -4.66 -14.15 8.47
C GLU A 117 -4.69 -12.86 7.65
N LEU A 118 -3.67 -12.01 7.83
CA LEU A 118 -3.41 -10.87 6.97
C LEU A 118 -2.50 -11.31 5.82
N LEU A 119 -2.97 -11.20 4.58
CA LEU A 119 -2.23 -11.61 3.39
C LEU A 119 -1.42 -10.47 2.80
N ILE A 120 -2.06 -9.32 2.60
CA ILE A 120 -1.43 -8.09 2.12
C ILE A 120 -1.84 -6.96 3.05
N PRO A 121 -0.89 -6.36 3.76
CA PRO A 121 -1.19 -5.21 4.61
C PRO A 121 -1.75 -4.03 3.82
N GLY A 122 -2.77 -3.37 4.38
CA GLY A 122 -3.19 -2.06 3.91
C GLY A 122 -2.21 -1.00 4.39
N GLU A 123 -1.97 0.00 3.57
CA GLU A 123 -1.03 1.09 3.82
C GLU A 123 -1.75 2.44 3.75
N ASP A 124 -1.37 3.35 4.62
CA ASP A 124 -1.82 4.74 4.55
C ASP A 124 -1.13 5.45 3.36
N GLU A 125 -1.67 6.60 2.97
CA GLU A 125 -1.01 7.43 1.98
C GLU A 125 0.38 7.83 2.47
N GLU A 126 1.36 7.78 1.56
CA GLU A 126 2.76 8.10 1.85
C GLU A 126 2.91 9.43 2.61
N ASP A 127 3.62 9.40 3.74
CA ASP A 127 3.91 10.58 4.53
C ASP A 127 4.70 11.63 3.73
N THR A 128 4.46 12.91 4.04
CA THR A 128 5.06 14.03 3.29
C THR A 128 6.59 14.03 3.35
N GLU A 129 7.17 13.68 4.50
CA GLU A 129 8.64 13.67 4.64
C GLU A 129 9.27 12.45 3.98
N ILE A 130 8.59 11.30 3.99
CA ILE A 130 9.00 10.12 3.24
C ILE A 130 8.95 10.41 1.74
N PHE A 131 7.85 11.03 1.26
CA PHE A 131 7.72 11.47 -0.12
C PHE A 131 8.80 12.50 -0.50
N ARG A 132 9.10 13.47 0.37
CA ARG A 132 10.15 14.46 0.19
C ARG A 132 11.51 13.81 0.00
N LYS A 133 11.85 12.86 0.88
CA LYS A 133 13.09 12.09 0.76
C LYS A 133 13.18 11.38 -0.58
N ARG A 134 12.12 10.66 -0.98
CA ARG A 134 12.06 9.94 -2.27
C ARG A 134 12.17 10.88 -3.48
N TYR A 135 11.58 12.08 -3.37
CA TYR A 135 11.78 13.14 -4.37
C TYR A 135 13.25 13.52 -4.51
N PHE A 136 13.97 13.78 -3.40
CA PHE A 136 15.39 14.10 -3.45
C PHE A 136 16.25 12.92 -3.90
N ASP A 137 16.00 11.72 -3.42
CA ASP A 137 16.71 10.51 -3.85
C ASP A 137 16.60 10.29 -5.38
N SER A 138 15.53 10.80 -6.00
CA SER A 138 15.35 10.73 -7.46
C SER A 138 16.35 11.56 -8.27
N PHE A 139 17.04 12.50 -7.67
CA PHE A 139 18.10 13.26 -8.35
C PHE A 139 19.39 12.45 -8.44
N ASP A 140 19.64 11.58 -7.46
CA ASP A 140 20.87 10.80 -7.36
C ASP A 140 20.75 9.42 -8.03
N SER A 141 19.56 8.83 -8.05
CA SER A 141 19.34 7.51 -8.62
C SER A 141 18.88 7.58 -10.09
N LYS A 142 19.66 7.02 -10.98
CA LYS A 142 19.25 6.73 -12.35
C LYS A 142 18.92 5.24 -12.47
N ALA A 143 17.64 4.91 -12.46
CA ALA A 143 17.18 3.57 -12.80
C ALA A 143 17.39 3.33 -14.31
N TYR A 144 18.34 2.48 -14.66
CA TYR A 144 18.51 1.97 -16.02
C TYR A 144 17.91 0.57 -16.07
N GLY A 145 17.16 0.26 -17.13
CA GLY A 145 16.53 -1.06 -17.28
C GLY A 145 17.50 -2.22 -17.03
N GLY A 146 17.19 -3.06 -16.03
CA GLY A 146 17.98 -4.22 -15.65
C GLY A 146 19.11 -3.98 -14.66
N ASN A 147 19.34 -2.77 -14.16
CA ASN A 147 20.28 -2.54 -13.07
C ASN A 147 19.62 -2.78 -11.70
N VAL A 148 20.41 -2.86 -10.62
CA VAL A 148 19.95 -3.09 -9.25
C VAL A 148 18.90 -2.06 -8.84
N GLU A 149 19.10 -0.80 -9.19
CA GLU A 149 18.17 0.31 -8.88
C GLU A 149 16.81 0.15 -9.56
N ASP A 150 16.79 -0.35 -10.80
CA ASP A 150 15.54 -0.62 -11.52
C ASP A 150 14.72 -1.72 -10.83
N TYR A 151 15.39 -2.80 -10.42
CA TYR A 151 14.74 -3.87 -9.65
C TYR A 151 14.22 -3.38 -8.30
N LEU A 152 15.03 -2.64 -7.54
CA LEU A 152 14.63 -2.05 -6.25
C LEU A 152 13.40 -1.15 -6.41
N LYS A 153 13.44 -0.23 -7.39
CA LYS A 153 12.35 0.71 -7.65
C LYS A 153 11.06 -0.01 -8.02
N LYS A 154 11.14 -0.98 -8.92
CA LYS A 154 9.95 -1.73 -9.38
C LYS A 154 9.37 -2.57 -8.25
N THR A 155 10.21 -3.30 -7.51
CA THR A 155 9.73 -4.18 -6.44
C THR A 155 9.17 -3.38 -5.26
N ASN A 156 9.83 -2.30 -4.84
CA ASN A 156 9.33 -1.45 -3.76
C ASN A 156 8.09 -0.61 -4.14
N SER A 157 7.72 -0.56 -5.43
CA SER A 157 6.46 0.07 -5.85
C SER A 157 5.25 -0.87 -5.76
N ILE A 158 5.46 -2.14 -5.46
CA ILE A 158 4.37 -3.11 -5.27
C ILE A 158 3.74 -2.88 -3.88
N PRO A 159 2.43 -2.65 -3.80
CA PRO A 159 1.74 -2.48 -2.52
C PRO A 159 1.96 -3.67 -1.60
N GLY A 160 2.25 -3.40 -0.32
CA GLY A 160 2.53 -4.43 0.67
C GLY A 160 4.01 -4.83 0.76
N VAL A 161 4.90 -4.34 -0.12
CA VAL A 161 6.34 -4.55 -0.02
C VAL A 161 6.98 -3.44 0.79
N GLY A 162 7.57 -3.78 1.93
CA GLY A 162 8.25 -2.83 2.82
C GLY A 162 9.74 -2.68 2.52
N SER A 163 10.41 -3.74 2.07
CA SER A 163 11.83 -3.70 1.72
C SER A 163 12.21 -4.81 0.75
N THR A 164 13.18 -4.50 -0.12
CA THR A 164 13.70 -5.45 -1.13
C THR A 164 15.22 -5.52 -1.08
N LYS A 165 15.74 -6.75 -1.16
CA LYS A 165 17.17 -7.01 -1.39
C LYS A 165 17.34 -7.66 -2.76
N VAL A 166 18.16 -7.04 -3.61
CA VAL A 166 18.50 -7.57 -4.93
C VAL A 166 19.83 -8.34 -4.85
N THR A 167 19.85 -9.58 -5.32
CA THR A 167 21.05 -10.39 -5.44
C THR A 167 21.27 -10.72 -6.92
N PRO A 168 22.18 -10.02 -7.62
CA PRO A 168 22.49 -10.31 -9.02
C PRO A 168 23.20 -11.65 -9.17
N VAL A 169 22.98 -12.29 -10.31
CA VAL A 169 23.69 -13.53 -10.72
C VAL A 169 23.64 -14.66 -9.68
N TRP A 170 22.52 -14.76 -8.95
CA TRP A 170 22.41 -15.70 -7.82
C TRP A 170 22.44 -17.19 -8.23
N ASN A 171 22.06 -17.50 -9.48
CA ASN A 171 22.06 -18.85 -10.03
C ASN A 171 22.59 -18.85 -11.48
N GLY A 172 23.72 -18.17 -11.72
CA GLY A 172 24.36 -18.06 -13.04
C GLY A 172 23.96 -16.80 -13.81
N GLY A 173 24.62 -16.59 -14.96
CA GLY A 173 24.42 -15.39 -15.77
C GLY A 173 22.95 -15.19 -16.20
N GLY A 174 22.47 -13.95 -16.12
CA GLY A 174 21.09 -13.58 -16.48
C GLY A 174 20.05 -13.82 -15.39
N THR A 175 20.44 -14.26 -14.18
CA THR A 175 19.52 -14.48 -13.07
C THR A 175 19.61 -13.38 -12.02
N VAL A 176 18.46 -12.98 -11.46
CA VAL A 176 18.36 -12.03 -10.34
C VAL A 176 17.43 -12.63 -9.29
N LYS A 177 17.86 -12.61 -8.03
CA LYS A 177 17.02 -12.98 -6.90
C LYS A 177 16.58 -11.72 -6.17
N LEU A 178 15.28 -11.60 -5.98
CA LEU A 178 14.66 -10.59 -5.13
C LEU A 178 14.25 -11.24 -3.80
N THR A 179 14.66 -10.66 -2.70
CA THR A 179 14.21 -11.06 -1.36
C THR A 179 13.43 -9.88 -0.80
N ILE A 180 12.17 -10.09 -0.46
CA ILE A 180 11.26 -9.04 0.00
C ILE A 180 10.83 -9.29 1.45
N LEU A 181 10.57 -8.18 2.14
CA LEU A 181 9.81 -8.12 3.39
C LEU A 181 8.48 -7.41 3.12
N ASP A 182 7.47 -7.71 3.88
CA ASP A 182 6.20 -6.98 3.82
C ASP A 182 6.33 -5.56 4.43
N SER A 183 5.28 -4.76 4.37
CA SER A 183 5.27 -3.39 4.89
C SER A 183 5.39 -3.30 6.42
N ASN A 184 5.23 -4.40 7.15
CA ASN A 184 5.53 -4.49 8.58
C ASN A 184 6.97 -4.94 8.86
N PHE A 185 7.80 -5.13 7.81
CA PHE A 185 9.15 -5.70 7.85
C PHE A 185 9.19 -7.16 8.32
N ASP A 186 8.07 -7.88 8.19
CA ASP A 186 7.98 -9.30 8.44
C ASP A 186 8.21 -10.12 7.15
N LYS A 187 8.28 -11.45 7.29
CA LYS A 187 8.44 -12.36 6.16
C LYS A 187 7.25 -12.27 5.23
N ALA A 188 7.49 -11.93 3.95
CA ALA A 188 6.47 -11.94 2.92
C ALA A 188 5.82 -13.33 2.78
N ASN A 189 4.49 -13.36 2.69
CA ASN A 189 3.73 -14.58 2.42
C ASN A 189 3.68 -14.91 0.92
N GLU A 190 3.20 -16.11 0.57
CA GLU A 190 3.13 -16.56 -0.83
C GLU A 190 2.25 -15.64 -1.68
N THR A 191 1.16 -15.12 -1.14
CA THR A 191 0.24 -14.22 -1.86
C THR A 191 0.94 -12.92 -2.31
N LEU A 192 1.78 -12.34 -1.45
CA LEU A 192 2.55 -11.14 -1.78
C LEU A 192 3.69 -11.44 -2.78
N ILE A 193 4.25 -12.65 -2.75
CA ILE A 193 5.32 -13.08 -3.67
C ILE A 193 4.76 -13.33 -5.09
N GLU A 194 3.51 -13.75 -5.21
CA GLU A 194 2.83 -14.04 -6.48
C GLU A 194 2.18 -12.80 -7.14
N THR A 195 2.20 -11.64 -6.46
CA THR A 195 1.66 -10.38 -6.96
C THR A 195 2.62 -9.72 -7.96
#